data_0dae6c901a142a934c778894795e9b95
#
_entry.id   0dae6c901a142a934c778894795e9b95
#
_cell.length_a   1.000
_cell.length_b   1.000
_cell.length_c   1.000
_cell.angle_alpha   90.00
_cell.angle_beta   90.00
_cell.angle_gamma   90.00
#
_symmetry.space_group_name_H-M   'P 1'
#
loop_
_entity.id
_entity.type
_entity.pdbx_description
1 polymer ?
#
loop_
_entity_poly.entity_id
_entity_poly.type
_entity_poly.pdbx_seq_one_letter_code
_entity_poly.pdbx_strand_id
1 'polypeptide(L)'
;TDVNIENFESVINDIFKGDYILEERSLVEAQFSDQEVFGLNEILIHSGSYAQLMRYRLLIDGKTVYEQRSDGLIVATPTGSTAYALSAGGSIVHPELNIWNIIPMMSQSLSSRPLIVSNQKSLEIQLI
;
A
#
# COMPACT_ATOMS: atom_id res chain seq x y z
N THR A 1 -11.73 17.80 1.25
CA THR A 1 -12.67 18.79 0.68
C THR A 1 -11.95 19.55 -0.39
N ASP A 2 -12.47 19.53 -1.61
CA ASP A 2 -11.90 20.29 -2.71
C ASP A 2 -12.07 21.79 -2.45
N VAL A 3 -10.99 22.52 -2.58
CA VAL A 3 -10.97 23.98 -2.45
C VAL A 3 -11.01 24.57 -3.85
N ASN A 4 -12.05 25.33 -4.16
CA ASN A 4 -12.13 26.07 -5.42
C ASN A 4 -11.66 27.53 -5.23
N ILE A 5 -11.46 28.24 -6.35
CA ILE A 5 -10.93 29.61 -6.33
C ILE A 5 -11.83 30.56 -5.54
N GLU A 6 -13.14 30.35 -5.57
CA GLU A 6 -14.13 31.25 -4.94
C GLU A 6 -14.10 31.21 -3.41
N ASN A 7 -13.72 30.06 -2.82
CA ASN A 7 -13.67 29.90 -1.37
C ASN A 7 -12.25 29.80 -0.80
N PHE A 8 -11.21 29.98 -1.64
CA PHE A 8 -9.82 29.84 -1.25
C PHE A 8 -9.41 30.74 -0.08
N GLU A 9 -9.74 32.03 -0.15
CA GLU A 9 -9.39 32.99 0.92
C GLU A 9 -10.07 32.65 2.26
N SER A 10 -11.34 32.22 2.22
CA SER A 10 -12.07 31.78 3.41
C SER A 10 -11.40 30.58 4.05
N VAL A 11 -11.09 29.54 3.25
CA VAL A 11 -10.45 28.31 3.74
C VAL A 11 -9.07 28.59 4.34
N ILE A 12 -8.26 29.44 3.71
CA ILE A 12 -6.95 29.84 4.26
C ILE A 12 -7.11 30.56 5.60
N ASN A 13 -8.08 31.48 5.71
CA ASN A 13 -8.34 32.17 6.96
C ASN A 13 -8.81 31.22 8.07
N ASP A 14 -9.60 30.20 7.75
CA ASP A 14 -10.03 29.18 8.71
C ASP A 14 -8.85 28.34 9.21
N ILE A 15 -7.92 27.97 8.31
CA ILE A 15 -6.67 27.28 8.68
C ILE A 15 -5.84 28.17 9.66
N PHE A 16 -5.66 29.45 9.37
CA PHE A 16 -4.90 30.34 10.26
C PHE A 16 -5.57 30.57 11.62
N LYS A 17 -6.89 30.43 11.70
CA LYS A 17 -7.64 30.49 12.97
C LYS A 17 -7.60 29.18 13.75
N GLY A 18 -7.04 28.10 13.17
CA GLY A 18 -7.01 26.76 13.76
C GLY A 18 -8.31 25.99 13.56
N ASP A 19 -9.19 26.41 12.67
CA ASP A 19 -10.44 25.72 12.31
C ASP A 19 -10.17 24.69 11.21
N TYR A 20 -9.57 23.58 11.60
CA TYR A 20 -9.31 22.42 10.72
C TYR A 20 -9.27 21.12 11.54
N ILE A 21 -9.47 20.02 10.86
CA ILE A 21 -9.33 18.67 11.41
C ILE A 21 -7.97 18.12 11.00
N LEU A 22 -7.18 17.70 11.98
CA LEU A 22 -5.92 17.00 11.73
C LEU A 22 -6.19 15.51 11.48
N GLU A 23 -5.75 15.01 10.34
CA GLU A 23 -5.80 13.59 10.02
C GLU A 23 -4.39 13.00 9.99
N GLU A 24 -4.19 11.89 10.69
CA GLU A 24 -2.96 11.12 10.63
C GLU A 24 -3.05 10.05 9.54
N ARG A 25 -1.98 9.85 8.78
CA ARG A 25 -1.87 8.83 7.74
C ARG A 25 -0.64 7.98 7.98
N SER A 26 -0.82 6.66 7.89
CA SER A 26 0.30 5.72 7.93
C SER A 26 1.11 5.78 6.65
N LEU A 27 2.43 5.69 6.76
CA LEU A 27 3.33 5.42 5.66
C LEU A 27 3.71 3.95 5.68
N VAL A 28 3.85 3.34 4.50
CA VAL A 28 4.51 2.04 4.38
C VAL A 28 6.01 2.28 4.20
N GLU A 29 6.79 1.58 5.00
CA GLU A 29 8.26 1.58 4.94
C GLU A 29 8.73 0.20 4.50
N ALA A 30 9.72 0.14 3.62
CA ALA A 30 10.41 -1.09 3.29
C ALA A 30 11.92 -0.86 3.20
N GLN A 31 12.65 -1.88 3.62
CA GLN A 31 14.10 -1.96 3.50
C GLN A 31 14.48 -3.00 2.44
N PHE A 32 15.31 -2.59 1.50
CA PHE A 32 15.87 -3.46 0.47
C PHE A 32 17.37 -3.22 0.34
N SER A 33 18.18 -4.21 0.69
CA SER A 33 19.63 -4.07 0.83
C SER A 33 19.96 -2.93 1.81
N ASP A 34 20.68 -1.91 1.34
CA ASP A 34 21.06 -0.74 2.15
C ASP A 34 20.14 0.48 1.88
N GLN A 35 19.02 0.28 1.20
CA GLN A 35 18.07 1.35 0.86
C GLN A 35 16.81 1.22 1.68
N GLU A 36 16.36 2.35 2.17
CA GLU A 36 15.07 2.55 2.82
C GLU A 36 14.14 3.32 1.89
N VAL A 37 12.91 2.83 1.70
CA VAL A 37 11.91 3.48 0.85
C VAL A 37 10.61 3.65 1.62
N PHE A 38 9.93 4.76 1.36
CA PHE A 38 8.67 5.11 2.00
C PHE A 38 7.59 5.37 0.94
N GLY A 39 6.38 4.95 1.23
CA GLY A 39 5.21 5.22 0.38
C GLY A 39 4.04 5.72 1.21
N LEU A 40 3.38 6.78 0.75
CA LEU A 40 2.10 7.20 1.32
C LEU A 40 0.98 6.26 0.87
N ASN A 41 1.00 5.85 -0.39
CA ASN A 41 -0.01 4.97 -0.96
C ASN A 41 0.43 3.50 -0.85
N GLU A 42 1.49 3.13 -1.53
CA GLU A 42 1.96 1.75 -1.61
C GLU A 42 3.45 1.64 -1.93
N ILE A 43 4.00 0.46 -1.69
CA ILE A 43 5.26 -0.01 -2.28
C ILE A 43 4.94 -1.12 -3.27
N LEU A 44 5.44 -0.96 -4.48
CA LEU A 44 5.33 -1.94 -5.56
C LEU A 44 6.66 -2.68 -5.72
N ILE A 45 6.59 -4.00 -5.69
CA ILE A 45 7.71 -4.89 -5.99
C ILE A 45 7.38 -5.62 -7.30
N HIS A 46 8.26 -5.52 -8.30
CA HIS A 46 8.09 -6.19 -9.58
C HIS A 46 9.44 -6.64 -10.16
N SER A 47 9.41 -7.52 -11.16
CA SER A 47 10.62 -8.12 -11.74
C SER A 47 11.58 -7.13 -12.43
N GLY A 48 11.13 -5.91 -12.72
CA GLY A 48 11.88 -4.92 -13.48
C GLY A 48 11.95 -5.18 -14.98
N SER A 49 11.61 -6.39 -15.43
CA SER A 49 11.63 -6.80 -16.83
C SER A 49 10.21 -7.00 -17.37
N TYR A 50 10.00 -6.63 -18.63
CA TYR A 50 8.70 -6.82 -19.29
C TYR A 50 8.37 -8.31 -19.44
N ALA A 51 7.13 -8.69 -19.10
CA ALA A 51 6.59 -10.06 -19.24
C ALA A 51 7.36 -11.13 -18.42
N GLN A 52 8.07 -10.76 -17.38
CA GLN A 52 8.76 -11.73 -16.52
C GLN A 52 8.05 -11.82 -15.17
N LEU A 53 7.53 -13.02 -14.88
CA LEU A 53 6.91 -13.31 -13.59
C LEU A 53 7.96 -13.33 -12.47
N MET A 54 7.64 -12.64 -11.40
CA MET A 54 8.38 -12.70 -10.14
C MET A 54 7.91 -13.92 -9.33
N ARG A 55 8.84 -14.76 -8.88
CA ARG A 55 8.54 -15.80 -7.89
C ARG A 55 8.99 -15.32 -6.52
N TYR A 56 8.11 -15.39 -5.55
CA TYR A 56 8.40 -14.92 -4.20
C TYR A 56 7.65 -15.69 -3.13
N ARG A 57 8.18 -15.60 -1.92
CA ARG A 57 7.58 -16.09 -0.69
C ARG A 57 7.22 -14.89 0.18
N LEU A 58 5.99 -14.83 0.67
CA LEU A 58 5.55 -13.89 1.68
C LEU A 58 5.65 -14.52 3.07
N LEU A 59 6.32 -13.82 3.98
CA LEU A 59 6.35 -14.17 5.39
C LEU A 59 5.69 -13.06 6.21
N ILE A 60 5.01 -13.45 7.29
CA ILE A 60 4.46 -12.56 8.30
C ILE A 60 5.00 -13.01 9.65
N ASP A 61 5.67 -12.09 10.38
CA ASP A 61 6.34 -12.40 11.64
C ASP A 61 7.26 -13.66 11.53
N GLY A 62 8.01 -13.76 10.42
CA GLY A 62 8.93 -14.87 10.14
C GLY A 62 8.26 -16.19 9.73
N LYS A 63 6.93 -16.26 9.63
CA LYS A 63 6.20 -17.46 9.21
C LYS A 63 5.75 -17.34 7.75
N THR A 64 6.08 -18.33 6.94
CA THR A 64 5.62 -18.41 5.55
C THR A 64 4.10 -18.47 5.47
N VAL A 65 3.51 -17.55 4.71
CA VAL A 65 2.09 -17.51 4.41
C VAL A 65 1.81 -18.24 3.10
N TYR A 66 2.54 -17.88 2.05
CA TYR A 66 2.45 -18.54 0.73
C TYR A 66 3.71 -18.30 -0.12
N GLU A 67 3.86 -19.13 -1.14
CA GLU A 67 4.74 -18.90 -2.28
C GLU A 67 3.88 -18.79 -3.55
N GLN A 68 4.22 -17.85 -4.42
CA GLN A 68 3.50 -17.69 -5.67
C GLN A 68 4.32 -16.99 -6.76
N ARG A 69 3.74 -16.98 -7.98
CA ARG A 69 4.25 -16.26 -9.14
C ARG A 69 3.23 -15.21 -9.57
N SER A 70 3.70 -14.01 -9.78
CA SER A 70 2.88 -12.89 -10.26
C SER A 70 3.75 -11.86 -10.97
N ASP A 71 3.14 -10.92 -11.67
CA ASP A 71 3.85 -9.81 -12.31
C ASP A 71 4.49 -8.88 -11.26
N GLY A 72 3.88 -8.81 -10.09
CA GLY A 72 4.36 -8.01 -8.96
C GLY A 72 3.55 -8.23 -7.70
N LEU A 73 3.94 -7.51 -6.66
CA LEU A 73 3.26 -7.47 -5.37
C LEU A 73 3.14 -6.03 -4.91
N ILE A 74 1.93 -5.61 -4.56
CA ILE A 74 1.66 -4.31 -3.95
C ILE A 74 1.47 -4.52 -2.45
N VAL A 75 2.11 -3.67 -1.63
CA VAL A 75 1.82 -3.51 -0.21
C VAL A 75 1.32 -2.09 -0.02
N ALA A 76 0.03 -1.94 0.19
CA ALA A 76 -0.63 -0.64 0.26
C ALA A 76 -1.05 -0.28 1.69
N THR A 77 -0.98 1.02 1.97
CA THR A 77 -1.61 1.64 3.15
C THR A 77 -3.13 1.76 2.94
N PRO A 78 -3.90 2.06 3.97
CA PRO A 78 -5.31 2.42 3.80
C PRO A 78 -5.51 3.59 2.82
N THR A 79 -4.66 4.61 2.86
CA THR A 79 -4.69 5.74 1.91
C THR A 79 -4.49 5.25 0.47
N GLY A 80 -3.54 4.34 0.24
CA GLY A 80 -3.24 3.75 -1.06
C GLY A 80 -4.31 2.79 -1.58
N SER A 81 -5.25 2.34 -0.73
CA SER A 81 -6.30 1.40 -1.13
C SER A 81 -7.20 1.92 -2.26
N THR A 82 -7.27 3.24 -2.44
CA THR A 82 -8.01 3.90 -3.53
C THR A 82 -7.13 4.37 -4.69
N ALA A 83 -5.82 4.08 -4.64
CA ALA A 83 -4.83 4.37 -5.68
C ALA A 83 -4.60 3.14 -6.58
N TYR A 84 -3.35 2.79 -6.88
CA TYR A 84 -3.03 1.67 -7.78
C TYR A 84 -3.46 0.31 -7.22
N ALA A 85 -3.47 0.16 -5.89
CA ALA A 85 -4.00 -1.02 -5.21
C ALA A 85 -5.44 -1.37 -5.62
N LEU A 86 -6.30 -0.36 -5.82
CA LEU A 86 -7.68 -0.56 -6.29
C LEU A 86 -7.71 -1.16 -7.69
N SER A 87 -6.91 -0.63 -8.62
CA SER A 87 -6.80 -1.14 -9.99
C SER A 87 -6.27 -2.57 -10.05
N ALA A 88 -5.46 -2.96 -9.08
CA ALA A 88 -4.93 -4.32 -8.94
C ALA A 88 -5.91 -5.30 -8.23
N GLY A 89 -7.14 -4.86 -7.93
CA GLY A 89 -8.17 -5.70 -7.30
C GLY A 89 -8.10 -5.74 -5.76
N GLY A 90 -7.39 -4.80 -5.14
CA GLY A 90 -7.37 -4.63 -3.69
C GLY A 90 -8.69 -4.11 -3.13
N SER A 91 -8.93 -4.32 -1.85
CA SER A 91 -10.10 -3.80 -1.14
C SER A 91 -9.93 -2.32 -0.81
N ILE A 92 -11.02 -1.55 -0.88
CA ILE A 92 -11.06 -0.20 -0.32
C ILE A 92 -11.03 -0.31 1.20
N VAL A 93 -10.16 0.47 1.82
CA VAL A 93 -9.92 0.45 3.26
C VAL A 93 -10.11 1.84 3.83
N HIS A 94 -10.85 1.94 4.95
CA HIS A 94 -11.03 3.20 5.64
C HIS A 94 -9.68 3.74 6.15
N PRO A 95 -9.37 5.03 5.96
CA PRO A 95 -8.05 5.60 6.27
C PRO A 95 -7.60 5.44 7.73
N GLU A 96 -8.52 5.34 8.68
CA GLU A 96 -8.23 5.19 10.12
C GLU A 96 -7.83 3.77 10.53
N LEU A 97 -7.94 2.79 9.63
CA LEU A 97 -7.58 1.42 9.95
C LEU A 97 -6.06 1.22 9.91
N ASN A 98 -5.55 0.48 10.89
CA ASN A 98 -4.13 0.16 11.01
C ASN A 98 -3.81 -1.19 10.34
N ILE A 99 -3.75 -1.19 8.99
CA ILE A 99 -3.55 -2.40 8.19
C ILE A 99 -2.58 -2.20 7.02
N TRP A 100 -2.08 -3.32 6.51
CA TRP A 100 -1.51 -3.47 5.19
C TRP A 100 -2.49 -4.22 4.28
N ASN A 101 -2.67 -3.74 3.06
CA ASN A 101 -3.38 -4.42 2.00
C ASN A 101 -2.33 -4.99 1.02
N ILE A 102 -2.21 -6.32 0.96
CA ILE A 102 -1.18 -7.04 0.19
C ILE A 102 -1.85 -7.62 -1.04
N ILE A 103 -1.47 -7.14 -2.22
CA ILE A 103 -2.17 -7.45 -3.48
C ILE A 103 -1.19 -8.05 -4.47
N PRO A 104 -1.27 -9.36 -4.77
CA PRO A 104 -0.55 -9.98 -5.87
C PRO A 104 -1.08 -9.49 -7.22
N MET A 105 -0.20 -9.01 -8.08
CA MET A 105 -0.57 -8.52 -9.41
C MET A 105 -0.54 -9.63 -10.43
N MET A 106 -1.66 -9.85 -11.15
CA MET A 106 -1.76 -10.85 -12.23
C MET A 106 -1.18 -12.21 -11.84
N SER A 107 -1.55 -12.69 -10.65
CA SER A 107 -1.07 -13.98 -10.14
C SER A 107 -1.50 -15.13 -11.03
N GLN A 108 -0.58 -16.09 -11.27
CA GLN A 108 -0.91 -17.34 -11.97
C GLN A 108 -1.78 -18.29 -11.14
N SER A 109 -1.88 -18.09 -9.83
CA SER A 109 -2.70 -18.93 -8.97
C SER A 109 -4.16 -18.48 -8.99
N LEU A 110 -5.06 -19.35 -9.36
CA LEU A 110 -6.52 -19.10 -9.34
C LEU A 110 -7.07 -18.85 -7.94
N SER A 111 -6.38 -19.30 -6.91
CA SER A 111 -6.75 -19.08 -5.49
C SER A 111 -6.13 -17.84 -4.87
N SER A 112 -5.28 -17.13 -5.61
CA SER A 112 -4.66 -15.89 -5.11
C SER A 112 -5.71 -14.82 -4.87
N ARG A 113 -5.65 -14.21 -3.69
CA ARG A 113 -6.53 -13.11 -3.28
C ARG A 113 -5.71 -12.06 -2.53
N PRO A 114 -6.13 -10.79 -2.58
CA PRO A 114 -5.60 -9.79 -1.67
C PRO A 114 -5.74 -10.22 -0.21
N LEU A 115 -4.70 -9.91 0.58
CA LEU A 115 -4.65 -10.23 2.00
C LEU A 115 -4.56 -8.94 2.81
N ILE A 116 -5.43 -8.78 3.79
CA ILE A 116 -5.39 -7.67 4.74
C ILE A 116 -4.81 -8.17 6.06
N VAL A 117 -3.79 -7.48 6.57
CA VAL A 117 -3.14 -7.81 7.84
C VAL A 117 -2.93 -6.54 8.67
N SER A 118 -2.79 -6.69 9.98
CA SER A 118 -2.43 -5.56 10.84
C SER A 118 -1.06 -4.97 10.43
N ASN A 119 -0.94 -3.65 10.41
CA ASN A 119 0.33 -2.97 10.15
C ASN A 119 1.35 -3.08 11.30
N GLN A 120 0.96 -3.68 12.42
CA GLN A 120 1.85 -4.06 13.51
C GLN A 120 2.67 -5.32 13.19
N LYS A 121 2.36 -6.00 12.07
CA LYS A 121 3.05 -7.20 11.63
C LYS A 121 4.25 -6.87 10.77
N SER A 122 5.34 -7.59 11.00
CA SER A 122 6.49 -7.55 10.11
C SER A 122 6.20 -8.35 8.85
N LEU A 123 6.38 -7.72 7.68
CA LEU A 123 6.27 -8.39 6.39
C LEU A 123 7.66 -8.60 5.81
N GLU A 124 7.91 -9.78 5.29
CA GLU A 124 9.14 -10.09 4.56
C GLU A 124 8.78 -10.71 3.21
N ILE A 125 9.38 -10.20 2.14
CA ILE A 125 9.19 -10.70 0.78
C ILE A 125 10.53 -11.23 0.29
N GLN A 126 10.63 -12.56 0.19
CA GLN A 126 11.80 -13.24 -0.32
C GLN A 126 11.63 -13.55 -1.80
N LEU A 127 12.49 -13.00 -2.66
CA LEU A 127 12.57 -13.39 -4.06
C LEU A 127 13.26 -14.76 -4.18
N ILE A 128 12.70 -15.64 -5.07
CA ILE A 128 13.12 -17.04 -5.20
C ILE A 128 13.53 -17.34 -6.64
#